data_bf589f1f72b5fc99a7c367e7599a6fb5
#
_entry.id   bf589f1f72b5fc99a7c367e7599a6fb5
#
_cell.length_a   1.000
_cell.length_b   1.000
_cell.length_c   1.000
_cell.angle_alpha   90.00
_cell.angle_beta   90.00
_cell.angle_gamma   90.00
#
_symmetry.space_group_name_H-M   'P 1'
#
loop_
_entity.id
_entity.type
_entity.pdbx_description
1 polymer ?
#
loop_
_entity_poly.entity_id
_entity_poly.type
_entity_poly.pdbx_seq_one_letter_code
_entity_poly.pdbx_strand_id
1 'polypeptide(L)'
;QLFSPADMPNVEKVQAGYKMQPLSAFLGQSAPTPAPVIDFPKIDKAMVNTGFWNYLDFSLQFAPAGPEETAIRAKLASIGIGAGKTFDFKDLSPEHKAAIVEGMKAGVEKVDQYIASGAKVVNGWAMNSYFGDRAFFNGDWLLRAAGAKAGIYGNDSVEAAYPLTRMDADGQPVDTSKHNYTITFAAGQYPPVNAFWSVTMYDGKSQFLIKNPINRYLLNSPTLPDMKKNADGSL
;
A
#
# COMPACT_ATOMS: atom_id res chain seq x y z
N GLN A 1 6.28 -3.33 18.39
CA GLN A 1 6.09 -4.58 17.65
C GLN A 1 5.89 -5.72 18.65
N LEU A 2 4.89 -6.56 18.45
CA LEU A 2 4.58 -7.68 19.35
C LEU A 2 5.38 -8.92 18.89
N PHE A 3 6.29 -9.41 19.72
CA PHE A 3 7.09 -10.60 19.43
C PHE A 3 6.36 -11.90 19.76
N SER A 4 5.53 -11.90 20.79
CA SER A 4 4.69 -13.03 21.20
C SER A 4 3.50 -12.54 22.04
N PRO A 5 2.47 -13.37 22.26
CA PRO A 5 1.39 -13.01 23.20
C PRO A 5 1.87 -12.67 24.60
N ALA A 6 2.98 -13.23 25.04
CA ALA A 6 3.59 -12.94 26.34
C ALA A 6 4.22 -11.54 26.44
N ASP A 7 4.49 -10.89 25.28
CA ASP A 7 5.04 -9.54 25.23
C ASP A 7 3.96 -8.44 25.36
N MET A 8 2.69 -8.81 25.33
CA MET A 8 1.57 -7.85 25.38
C MET A 8 1.65 -6.86 26.56
N PRO A 9 1.97 -7.28 27.79
CA PRO A 9 2.11 -6.33 28.91
C PRO A 9 3.17 -5.26 28.70
N ASN A 10 4.27 -5.59 27.98
CA ASN A 10 5.31 -4.63 27.65
C ASN A 10 4.82 -3.62 26.59
N VAL A 11 4.08 -4.10 25.61
CA VAL A 11 3.47 -3.24 24.58
C VAL A 11 2.46 -2.28 25.23
N GLU A 12 1.59 -2.76 26.09
CA GLU A 12 0.61 -1.95 26.83
C GLU A 12 1.31 -0.89 27.70
N LYS A 13 2.39 -1.25 28.36
CA LYS A 13 3.20 -0.32 29.17
C LYS A 13 3.80 0.80 28.30
N VAL A 14 4.34 0.45 27.13
CA VAL A 14 4.87 1.44 26.19
C VAL A 14 3.75 2.35 25.68
N GLN A 15 2.62 1.78 25.28
CA GLN A 15 1.45 2.54 24.79
C GLN A 15 0.89 3.49 25.86
N ALA A 16 0.84 3.07 27.11
CA ALA A 16 0.41 3.91 28.22
C ALA A 16 1.32 5.13 28.46
N GLY A 17 2.58 5.05 28.01
CA GLY A 17 3.53 6.16 28.05
C GLY A 17 3.36 7.19 26.91
N TYR A 18 2.60 6.89 25.88
CA TYR A 18 2.39 7.81 24.75
C TYR A 18 1.55 9.02 25.17
N LYS A 19 2.04 10.19 24.78
CA LYS A 19 1.33 11.46 24.98
C LYS A 19 1.13 12.14 23.65
N MET A 20 -0.08 12.56 23.38
CA MET A 20 -0.40 13.40 22.24
C MET A 20 -0.55 14.84 22.70
N GLN A 21 0.19 15.74 22.07
CA GLN A 21 0.09 17.16 22.33
C GLN A 21 0.44 17.97 21.07
N PRO A 22 -0.05 19.20 20.92
CA PRO A 22 0.36 20.07 19.82
C PRO A 22 1.87 20.29 19.80
N LEU A 23 2.46 20.43 18.61
CA LEU A 23 3.89 20.66 18.46
C LEU A 23 4.36 21.90 19.21
N SER A 24 3.58 22.98 19.20
CA SER A 24 3.86 24.19 19.97
C SER A 24 4.00 23.92 21.47
N ALA A 25 3.09 23.12 22.03
CA ALA A 25 3.18 22.74 23.46
C ALA A 25 4.41 21.87 23.74
N PHE A 26 4.75 20.95 22.83
CA PHE A 26 5.96 20.14 22.95
C PHE A 26 7.25 20.98 22.94
N LEU A 27 7.28 22.02 22.10
CA LEU A 27 8.41 22.93 21.97
C LEU A 27 8.40 24.08 23.00
N GLY A 28 7.42 24.13 23.91
CA GLY A 28 7.27 25.24 24.88
C GLY A 28 6.95 26.58 24.22
N GLN A 29 6.35 26.57 23.05
CA GLN A 29 5.98 27.77 22.28
C GLN A 29 4.49 28.11 22.45
N SER A 30 4.14 29.35 22.16
CA SER A 30 2.74 29.77 22.12
C SER A 30 1.97 29.00 21.03
N ALA A 31 0.73 28.67 21.31
CA ALA A 31 -0.13 28.06 20.29
C ALA A 31 -0.29 28.99 19.08
N PRO A 32 -0.20 28.47 17.84
CA PRO A 32 -0.50 29.26 16.66
C PRO A 32 -1.96 29.66 16.63
N THR A 33 -2.29 30.72 15.89
CA THR A 33 -3.68 31.05 15.61
C THR A 33 -4.41 29.83 15.03
N PRO A 34 -5.59 29.47 15.54
CA PRO A 34 -6.36 28.36 15.01
C PRO A 34 -6.60 28.52 13.51
N ALA A 35 -6.34 27.47 12.76
CA ALA A 35 -6.66 27.43 11.34
C ALA A 35 -8.20 27.50 11.16
N PRO A 36 -8.67 28.09 10.04
CA PRO A 36 -10.09 28.03 9.71
C PRO A 36 -10.60 26.59 9.68
N VAL A 37 -11.83 26.40 10.11
CA VAL A 37 -12.48 25.08 9.99
C VAL A 37 -12.68 24.78 8.50
N ILE A 38 -12.20 23.61 8.06
CA ILE A 38 -12.35 23.13 6.70
C ILE A 38 -13.45 22.07 6.71
N ASP A 39 -14.47 22.29 5.88
CA ASP A 39 -15.50 21.28 5.64
C ASP A 39 -15.01 20.28 4.60
N PHE A 40 -14.52 19.13 5.06
CA PHE A 40 -14.03 18.06 4.19
C PHE A 40 -15.20 17.36 3.53
N PRO A 41 -15.21 17.25 2.18
CA PRO A 41 -16.25 16.52 1.49
C PRO A 41 -16.25 15.05 1.90
N LYS A 42 -17.44 14.49 2.08
CA LYS A 42 -17.60 13.08 2.43
C LYS A 42 -17.11 12.18 1.31
N ILE A 43 -16.19 11.30 1.64
CA ILE A 43 -15.73 10.27 0.70
C ILE A 43 -16.70 9.09 0.74
N ASP A 44 -17.16 8.66 -0.45
CA ASP A 44 -17.86 7.41 -0.64
C ASP A 44 -17.38 6.69 -1.91
N LYS A 45 -17.86 5.48 -2.14
CA LYS A 45 -17.45 4.69 -3.32
C LYS A 45 -17.87 5.31 -4.65
N ALA A 46 -18.88 6.15 -4.67
CA ALA A 46 -19.32 6.83 -5.89
C ALA A 46 -18.32 7.90 -6.34
N MET A 47 -17.56 8.45 -5.40
CA MET A 47 -16.51 9.45 -5.67
C MET A 47 -15.26 8.86 -6.33
N VAL A 48 -15.09 7.55 -6.34
CA VAL A 48 -13.96 6.88 -7.02
C VAL A 48 -14.07 6.99 -8.56
N ASN A 49 -15.23 7.36 -9.08
CA ASN A 49 -15.46 7.65 -10.50
C ASN A 49 -15.12 9.12 -10.82
N THR A 50 -15.98 9.79 -11.56
CA THR A 50 -15.79 11.17 -12.00
C THR A 50 -15.72 12.18 -10.86
N GLY A 51 -16.29 11.88 -9.69
CA GLY A 51 -16.15 12.68 -8.48
C GLY A 51 -14.71 12.75 -7.92
N PHE A 52 -13.83 11.82 -8.31
CA PHE A 52 -12.41 11.85 -7.94
C PHE A 52 -11.76 13.18 -8.28
N TRP A 53 -12.07 13.77 -9.41
CA TRP A 53 -11.44 15.00 -9.88
C TRP A 53 -11.78 16.21 -9.02
N ASN A 54 -13.04 16.32 -8.57
CA ASN A 54 -13.45 17.35 -7.63
C ASN A 54 -12.72 17.19 -6.28
N TYR A 55 -12.55 15.93 -5.87
CA TYR A 55 -11.85 15.61 -4.63
C TYR A 55 -10.36 15.92 -4.72
N LEU A 56 -9.74 15.60 -5.86
CA LEU A 56 -8.34 15.94 -6.12
C LEU A 56 -8.16 17.46 -6.10
N ASP A 57 -9.00 18.21 -6.79
CA ASP A 57 -8.95 19.67 -6.77
C ASP A 57 -9.04 20.23 -5.35
N PHE A 58 -10.03 19.76 -4.58
CA PHE A 58 -10.16 20.14 -3.17
C PHE A 58 -8.88 19.83 -2.38
N SER A 59 -8.32 18.63 -2.51
CA SER A 59 -7.13 18.22 -1.76
C SER A 59 -5.90 19.05 -2.11
N LEU A 60 -5.77 19.45 -3.39
CA LEU A 60 -4.66 20.25 -3.88
C LEU A 60 -4.66 21.69 -3.36
N GLN A 61 -5.76 22.19 -2.80
CA GLN A 61 -5.80 23.49 -2.12
C GLN A 61 -4.91 23.51 -0.88
N PHE A 62 -4.68 22.36 -0.24
CA PHE A 62 -3.98 22.23 1.04
C PHE A 62 -2.62 21.52 0.92
N ALA A 63 -2.29 21.00 -0.26
CA ALA A 63 -1.07 20.23 -0.51
C ALA A 63 -0.07 21.08 -1.31
N PRO A 64 0.92 21.73 -0.66
CA PRO A 64 1.97 22.45 -1.38
C PRO A 64 2.76 21.49 -2.28
N ALA A 65 3.06 21.94 -3.49
CA ALA A 65 3.79 21.13 -4.47
C ALA A 65 5.27 20.98 -4.07
N GLY A 66 5.80 19.76 -4.17
CA GLY A 66 7.23 19.54 -4.17
C GLY A 66 7.86 19.85 -5.55
N PRO A 67 9.19 19.98 -5.61
CA PRO A 67 9.89 20.29 -6.88
C PRO A 67 9.57 19.27 -7.98
N GLU A 68 9.49 18.00 -7.65
CA GLU A 68 9.17 16.88 -8.54
C GLU A 68 7.74 16.90 -9.07
N GLU A 69 6.85 17.65 -8.44
CA GLU A 69 5.42 17.74 -8.79
C GLU A 69 5.14 18.83 -9.83
N THR A 70 6.08 19.71 -10.13
CA THR A 70 5.87 20.89 -10.99
C THR A 70 5.23 20.54 -12.33
N ALA A 71 5.73 19.52 -13.01
CA ALA A 71 5.24 19.14 -14.32
C ALA A 71 3.81 18.54 -14.28
N ILE A 72 3.52 17.68 -13.31
CA ILE A 72 2.18 17.09 -13.18
C ILE A 72 1.16 18.11 -12.70
N ARG A 73 1.56 19.02 -11.80
CA ARG A 73 0.71 20.12 -11.35
C ARG A 73 0.34 21.07 -12.49
N ALA A 74 1.30 21.37 -13.38
CA ALA A 74 1.04 22.17 -14.57
C ALA A 74 0.03 21.50 -15.52
N LYS A 75 0.14 20.17 -15.71
CA LYS A 75 -0.85 19.41 -16.50
C LYS A 75 -2.24 19.43 -15.86
N LEU A 76 -2.34 19.28 -14.55
CA LEU A 76 -3.62 19.37 -13.83
C LEU A 76 -4.21 20.78 -13.92
N ALA A 77 -3.37 21.80 -13.77
CA ALA A 77 -3.80 23.20 -13.90
C ALA A 77 -4.34 23.54 -15.30
N SER A 78 -3.84 22.90 -16.37
CA SER A 78 -4.32 23.12 -17.74
C SER A 78 -5.76 22.63 -17.97
N ILE A 79 -6.26 21.73 -17.11
CA ILE A 79 -7.67 21.28 -17.10
C ILE A 79 -8.47 21.87 -15.94
N GLY A 80 -7.95 22.90 -15.27
CA GLY A 80 -8.64 23.64 -14.23
C GLY A 80 -8.51 23.07 -12.82
N ILE A 81 -7.60 22.11 -12.58
CA ILE A 81 -7.42 21.43 -11.29
C ILE A 81 -6.15 21.95 -10.60
N GLY A 82 -6.25 22.36 -9.34
CA GLY A 82 -5.10 22.74 -8.52
C GLY A 82 -5.35 23.92 -7.60
N ALA A 83 -4.34 24.30 -6.82
CA ALA A 83 -4.42 25.40 -5.87
C ALA A 83 -4.91 26.70 -6.51
N GLY A 84 -5.91 27.33 -5.91
CA GLY A 84 -6.55 28.55 -6.42
C GLY A 84 -7.42 28.31 -7.66
N LYS A 85 -7.71 27.08 -8.03
CA LYS A 85 -8.67 26.70 -9.08
C LYS A 85 -10.00 26.29 -8.44
N THR A 86 -11.02 26.25 -9.26
CA THR A 86 -12.34 25.73 -8.89
C THR A 86 -12.78 24.78 -10.00
N PHE A 87 -12.69 23.50 -9.74
CA PHE A 87 -13.06 22.47 -10.71
C PHE A 87 -14.36 21.81 -10.28
N ASP A 88 -15.33 21.74 -11.18
CA ASP A 88 -16.48 20.84 -11.05
C ASP A 88 -16.67 20.06 -12.35
N PHE A 89 -16.59 18.73 -12.24
CA PHE A 89 -16.83 17.84 -13.38
C PHE A 89 -18.19 18.07 -14.03
N LYS A 90 -19.21 18.51 -13.26
CA LYS A 90 -20.55 18.75 -13.77
C LYS A 90 -20.60 19.90 -14.77
N ASP A 91 -19.72 20.88 -14.63
CA ASP A 91 -19.70 22.11 -15.44
C ASP A 91 -18.95 21.93 -16.77
N LEU A 92 -18.30 20.80 -16.97
CA LEU A 92 -17.57 20.51 -18.20
C LEU A 92 -18.50 20.25 -19.38
N SER A 93 -18.02 20.57 -20.59
CA SER A 93 -18.72 20.20 -21.83
C SER A 93 -18.82 18.67 -21.97
N PRO A 94 -19.78 18.16 -22.76
CA PRO A 94 -19.89 16.72 -23.01
C PRO A 94 -18.59 16.09 -23.53
N GLU A 95 -17.87 16.79 -24.41
CA GLU A 95 -16.60 16.34 -24.99
C GLU A 95 -15.52 16.22 -23.92
N HIS A 96 -15.39 17.21 -23.04
CA HIS A 96 -14.42 17.18 -21.93
C HIS A 96 -14.75 16.09 -20.91
N LYS A 97 -16.05 15.90 -20.61
CA LYS A 97 -16.49 14.79 -19.75
C LYS A 97 -16.09 13.44 -20.34
N ALA A 98 -16.34 13.23 -21.64
CA ALA A 98 -15.98 12.00 -22.33
C ALA A 98 -14.45 11.78 -22.32
N ALA A 99 -13.66 12.81 -22.62
CA ALA A 99 -12.20 12.74 -22.61
C ALA A 99 -11.63 12.39 -21.22
N ILE A 100 -12.20 12.94 -20.15
CA ILE A 100 -11.79 12.60 -18.79
C ILE A 100 -12.11 11.13 -18.47
N VAL A 101 -13.29 10.63 -18.81
CA VAL A 101 -13.68 9.24 -18.57
C VAL A 101 -12.78 8.28 -19.34
N GLU A 102 -12.47 8.59 -20.60
CA GLU A 102 -11.53 7.82 -21.41
C GLU A 102 -10.12 7.83 -20.81
N GLY A 103 -9.63 9.01 -20.39
CA GLY A 103 -8.34 9.16 -19.72
C GLY A 103 -8.24 8.37 -18.41
N MET A 104 -9.31 8.36 -17.60
CA MET A 104 -9.38 7.54 -16.38
C MET A 104 -9.26 6.05 -16.68
N LYS A 105 -9.99 5.56 -17.69
CA LYS A 105 -9.94 4.16 -18.13
C LYS A 105 -8.52 3.80 -18.60
N ALA A 106 -7.95 4.58 -19.49
CA ALA A 106 -6.61 4.38 -20.01
C ALA A 106 -5.54 4.42 -18.89
N GLY A 107 -5.72 5.31 -17.90
CA GLY A 107 -4.86 5.39 -16.74
C GLY A 107 -4.88 4.14 -15.87
N VAL A 108 -6.07 3.61 -15.59
CA VAL A 108 -6.24 2.35 -14.84
C VAL A 108 -5.58 1.18 -15.59
N GLU A 109 -5.87 1.05 -16.89
CA GLU A 109 -5.27 -0.01 -17.72
C GLU A 109 -3.75 0.06 -17.73
N LYS A 110 -3.18 1.27 -17.82
CA LYS A 110 -1.72 1.48 -17.80
C LYS A 110 -1.10 1.09 -16.46
N VAL A 111 -1.75 1.41 -15.33
CA VAL A 111 -1.30 0.99 -14.00
C VAL A 111 -1.36 -0.53 -13.86
N ASP A 112 -2.43 -1.18 -14.35
CA ASP A 112 -2.58 -2.63 -14.29
C ASP A 112 -1.54 -3.36 -15.13
N GLN A 113 -1.27 -2.87 -16.33
CA GLN A 113 -0.19 -3.40 -17.19
C GLN A 113 1.18 -3.25 -16.52
N TYR A 114 1.44 -2.11 -15.88
CA TYR A 114 2.68 -1.87 -15.15
C TYR A 114 2.84 -2.86 -14.00
N ILE A 115 1.81 -3.08 -13.19
CA ILE A 115 1.83 -4.06 -12.09
C ILE A 115 2.03 -5.48 -12.63
N ALA A 116 1.38 -5.84 -13.73
CA ALA A 116 1.48 -7.18 -14.32
C ALA A 116 2.86 -7.47 -14.93
N SER A 117 3.52 -6.47 -15.51
CA SER A 117 4.79 -6.64 -16.25
C SER A 117 6.03 -6.28 -15.43
N GLY A 118 5.88 -5.51 -14.35
CA GLY A 118 7.00 -4.92 -13.62
C GLY A 118 7.67 -5.85 -12.59
N ALA A 119 7.19 -7.10 -12.43
CA ALA A 119 7.70 -7.99 -11.41
C ALA A 119 8.98 -8.71 -11.86
N LYS A 120 10.07 -8.54 -11.11
CA LYS A 120 11.17 -9.49 -11.17
C LYS A 120 10.74 -10.79 -10.50
N VAL A 121 10.61 -11.86 -11.27
CA VAL A 121 10.27 -13.19 -10.73
C VAL A 121 11.54 -13.96 -10.43
N VAL A 122 11.68 -14.44 -9.21
CA VAL A 122 12.79 -15.31 -8.76
C VAL A 122 12.17 -16.56 -8.14
N ASN A 123 12.48 -17.72 -8.68
CA ASN A 123 11.94 -19.01 -8.22
C ASN A 123 10.40 -19.03 -8.09
N GLY A 124 9.69 -18.42 -9.03
CA GLY A 124 8.23 -18.30 -9.01
C GLY A 124 7.66 -17.21 -8.10
N TRP A 125 8.50 -16.49 -7.37
CA TRP A 125 8.09 -15.39 -6.50
C TRP A 125 8.33 -14.04 -7.16
N ALA A 126 7.30 -13.23 -7.23
CA ALA A 126 7.41 -11.84 -7.65
C ALA A 126 8.06 -11.02 -6.54
N MET A 127 9.20 -10.42 -6.86
CA MET A 127 9.98 -9.55 -5.97
C MET A 127 9.83 -8.13 -6.48
N ASN A 128 8.79 -7.44 -6.05
CA ASN A 128 8.55 -6.06 -6.45
C ASN A 128 8.91 -5.08 -5.35
N SER A 129 9.56 -3.99 -5.74
CA SER A 129 9.66 -2.79 -4.92
C SER A 129 8.82 -1.69 -5.56
N TYR A 130 7.58 -1.55 -5.08
CA TYR A 130 6.70 -0.44 -5.48
C TYR A 130 6.67 0.67 -4.44
N PHE A 131 7.43 0.52 -3.36
CA PHE A 131 7.33 1.37 -2.18
C PHE A 131 8.66 2.03 -1.87
N GLY A 132 8.61 3.31 -1.58
CA GLY A 132 9.76 4.12 -1.28
C GLY A 132 9.36 5.55 -0.94
N ASP A 133 10.35 6.37 -0.67
CA ASP A 133 10.21 7.79 -0.40
C ASP A 133 10.11 8.62 -1.71
N ARG A 134 10.13 9.93 -1.59
CA ARG A 134 10.10 10.84 -2.74
C ARG A 134 11.30 10.66 -3.67
N ALA A 135 12.49 10.39 -3.12
CA ALA A 135 13.71 10.18 -3.90
C ALA A 135 13.63 8.89 -4.72
N PHE A 136 13.06 7.83 -4.15
CA PHE A 136 12.79 6.58 -4.85
C PHE A 136 11.88 6.77 -6.06
N PHE A 137 10.76 7.46 -5.88
CA PHE A 137 9.82 7.70 -6.98
C PHE A 137 10.33 8.72 -8.01
N ASN A 138 11.09 9.72 -7.58
CA ASN A 138 11.72 10.73 -8.42
C ASN A 138 10.85 11.24 -9.61
N GLY A 139 9.57 11.50 -9.34
CA GLY A 139 8.60 11.93 -10.35
C GLY A 139 8.02 10.82 -11.23
N ASP A 140 8.33 9.55 -10.98
CA ASP A 140 7.66 8.43 -11.66
C ASP A 140 6.27 8.20 -11.05
N TRP A 141 5.30 8.93 -11.59
CA TRP A 141 3.91 8.89 -11.15
C TRP A 141 3.21 7.58 -11.47
N LEU A 142 3.67 6.84 -12.50
CA LEU A 142 3.13 5.53 -12.81
C LEU A 142 3.54 4.50 -11.77
N LEU A 143 4.82 4.48 -11.40
CA LEU A 143 5.31 3.66 -10.29
C LEU A 143 4.60 4.03 -8.97
N ARG A 144 4.42 5.33 -8.69
CA ARG A 144 3.70 5.79 -7.49
C ARG A 144 2.24 5.33 -7.47
N ALA A 145 1.55 5.39 -8.61
CA ALA A 145 0.19 4.90 -8.75
C ALA A 145 0.11 3.37 -8.62
N ALA A 146 1.08 2.65 -9.19
CA ALA A 146 1.19 1.20 -9.04
C ALA A 146 1.39 0.81 -7.57
N GLY A 147 2.28 1.50 -6.84
CA GLY A 147 2.46 1.30 -5.41
C GLY A 147 1.19 1.55 -4.60
N ALA A 148 0.47 2.63 -4.88
CA ALA A 148 -0.79 2.93 -4.21
C ALA A 148 -1.86 1.87 -4.47
N LYS A 149 -1.95 1.34 -5.70
CA LYS A 149 -2.92 0.30 -6.06
C LYS A 149 -2.53 -1.07 -5.53
N ALA A 150 -1.23 -1.42 -5.54
CA ALA A 150 -0.75 -2.72 -5.08
C ALA A 150 -0.79 -2.87 -3.55
N GLY A 151 -0.57 -1.77 -2.81
CA GLY A 151 -0.57 -1.82 -1.34
C GLY A 151 -0.15 -0.49 -0.72
N ILE A 152 -1.07 0.46 -0.63
CA ILE A 152 -0.83 1.84 -0.19
C ILE A 152 -0.05 1.98 1.13
N TYR A 153 -0.09 0.97 1.99
CA TYR A 153 0.61 0.93 3.28
C TYR A 153 1.90 0.10 3.26
N GLY A 154 2.40 -0.28 2.07
CA GLY A 154 3.67 -1.00 1.95
C GLY A 154 4.84 -0.14 2.42
N ASN A 155 5.78 -0.76 3.13
CA ASN A 155 7.00 -0.12 3.59
C ASN A 155 8.08 -0.14 2.52
N ASP A 156 9.06 0.72 2.64
CA ASP A 156 10.24 0.75 1.78
C ASP A 156 10.99 -0.58 1.84
N SER A 157 11.61 -0.97 0.74
CA SER A 157 12.31 -2.26 0.62
C SER A 157 13.50 -2.40 1.57
N VAL A 158 14.05 -1.29 2.09
CA VAL A 158 15.09 -1.30 3.12
C VAL A 158 14.55 -1.78 4.47
N GLU A 159 13.24 -1.67 4.71
CA GLU A 159 12.58 -2.09 5.95
C GLU A 159 11.85 -3.41 5.79
N ALA A 160 11.16 -3.64 4.66
CA ALA A 160 10.39 -4.84 4.44
C ALA A 160 10.35 -5.24 2.96
N ALA A 161 10.50 -6.54 2.69
CA ALA A 161 10.28 -7.12 1.38
C ALA A 161 8.96 -7.91 1.38
N TYR A 162 8.24 -7.84 0.27
CA TYR A 162 6.93 -8.48 0.09
C TYR A 162 6.94 -9.44 -1.11
N PRO A 163 7.62 -10.60 -1.02
CA PRO A 163 7.56 -11.62 -2.06
C PRO A 163 6.13 -12.14 -2.20
N LEU A 164 5.62 -12.20 -3.42
CA LEU A 164 4.28 -12.68 -3.71
C LEU A 164 4.33 -13.76 -4.79
N THR A 165 3.58 -14.83 -4.62
CA THR A 165 3.31 -15.78 -5.72
C THR A 165 1.82 -16.01 -5.90
N ARG A 166 1.42 -16.25 -7.14
CA ARG A 166 0.09 -16.69 -7.53
C ARG A 166 0.12 -17.97 -8.35
N MET A 167 1.33 -18.49 -8.55
CA MET A 167 1.58 -19.70 -9.34
C MET A 167 2.32 -20.72 -8.48
N ASP A 168 2.10 -21.97 -8.77
CA ASP A 168 2.87 -23.07 -8.20
C ASP A 168 4.19 -23.33 -8.97
N ALA A 169 4.91 -24.38 -8.60
CA ALA A 169 6.18 -24.73 -9.23
C ALA A 169 6.04 -25.13 -10.71
N ASP A 170 4.86 -25.58 -11.12
CA ASP A 170 4.56 -26.00 -12.50
C ASP A 170 3.98 -24.82 -13.32
N GLY A 171 3.94 -23.61 -12.74
CA GLY A 171 3.40 -22.41 -13.38
C GLY A 171 1.87 -22.39 -13.50
N GLN A 172 1.18 -23.23 -12.70
CA GLN A 172 -0.27 -23.22 -12.65
C GLN A 172 -0.76 -22.26 -11.57
N PRO A 173 -1.92 -21.59 -11.75
CA PRO A 173 -2.51 -20.75 -10.73
C PRO A 173 -2.73 -21.52 -9.43
N VAL A 174 -2.33 -20.91 -8.29
CA VAL A 174 -2.59 -21.47 -6.95
C VAL A 174 -4.09 -21.52 -6.71
N ASP A 175 -4.61 -22.71 -6.44
CA ASP A 175 -6.03 -22.97 -6.12
C ASP A 175 -6.15 -23.91 -4.90
N THR A 176 -6.21 -23.34 -3.72
CA THR A 176 -6.29 -24.09 -2.44
C THR A 176 -7.64 -24.76 -2.19
N SER A 177 -8.63 -24.53 -3.06
CA SER A 177 -9.87 -25.31 -3.03
C SER A 177 -9.69 -26.72 -3.62
N LYS A 178 -8.63 -26.94 -4.40
CA LYS A 178 -8.36 -28.20 -5.11
C LYS A 178 -7.08 -28.87 -4.66
N HIS A 179 -6.08 -28.10 -4.22
CA HIS A 179 -4.74 -28.60 -3.95
C HIS A 179 -4.20 -28.10 -2.61
N ASN A 180 -3.35 -28.93 -2.00
CA ASN A 180 -2.47 -28.51 -0.91
C ASN A 180 -1.14 -28.07 -1.48
N TYR A 181 -0.53 -27.05 -0.90
CA TYR A 181 0.75 -26.49 -1.34
C TYR A 181 1.76 -26.53 -0.22
N THR A 182 3.03 -26.74 -0.57
CA THR A 182 4.15 -26.75 0.36
C THR A 182 5.17 -25.71 -0.07
N ILE A 183 5.68 -24.96 0.91
CA ILE A 183 6.87 -24.13 0.76
C ILE A 183 7.95 -24.80 1.59
N THR A 184 9.09 -25.13 0.99
CA THR A 184 10.18 -25.78 1.71
C THR A 184 11.35 -24.83 1.87
N PHE A 185 11.79 -24.64 3.10
CA PHE A 185 13.05 -23.98 3.42
C PHE A 185 14.10 -25.06 3.75
N ALA A 186 15.20 -25.10 3.00
CA ALA A 186 16.29 -26.01 3.31
C ALA A 186 16.85 -25.75 4.72
N ALA A 187 17.50 -26.74 5.30
CA ALA A 187 18.02 -26.65 6.65
C ALA A 187 18.88 -25.39 6.85
N GLY A 188 18.49 -24.53 7.79
CA GLY A 188 19.17 -23.26 8.08
C GLY A 188 18.98 -22.15 7.04
N GLN A 189 18.21 -22.36 5.97
CA GLN A 189 18.00 -21.37 4.92
C GLN A 189 16.62 -20.70 5.04
N TYR A 190 16.40 -20.06 6.16
CA TYR A 190 15.22 -19.21 6.35
C TYR A 190 15.40 -17.84 5.68
N PRO A 191 14.31 -17.10 5.45
CA PRO A 191 14.41 -15.74 4.94
C PRO A 191 15.40 -14.89 5.76
N PRO A 192 16.38 -14.22 5.11
CA PRO A 192 17.45 -13.48 5.79
C PRO A 192 16.96 -12.13 6.29
N VAL A 193 16.26 -12.13 7.41
CA VAL A 193 15.67 -10.94 8.02
C VAL A 193 16.28 -10.66 9.39
N ASN A 194 16.33 -9.37 9.75
CA ASN A 194 16.83 -8.95 11.07
C ASN A 194 15.75 -9.04 12.16
N ALA A 195 14.48 -8.86 11.81
CA ALA A 195 13.38 -8.86 12.76
C ALA A 195 12.56 -10.16 12.69
N PHE A 196 11.77 -10.34 11.66
CA PHE A 196 10.94 -11.54 11.47
C PHE A 196 10.56 -11.73 10.01
N TRP A 197 10.14 -12.93 9.66
CA TRP A 197 9.43 -13.23 8.41
C TRP A 197 8.07 -13.84 8.70
N SER A 198 7.17 -13.74 7.77
CA SER A 198 5.88 -14.43 7.80
C SER A 198 5.44 -14.87 6.41
N VAL A 199 4.71 -15.98 6.36
CA VAL A 199 3.98 -16.45 5.19
C VAL A 199 2.49 -16.35 5.50
N THR A 200 1.77 -15.58 4.70
CA THR A 200 0.35 -15.35 4.85
C THR A 200 -0.38 -15.68 3.57
N MET A 201 -1.49 -16.39 3.67
CA MET A 201 -2.35 -16.69 2.52
C MET A 201 -3.55 -15.75 2.50
N TYR A 202 -3.81 -15.20 1.32
CA TYR A 202 -4.94 -14.32 1.06
C TYR A 202 -5.87 -14.92 0.03
N ASP A 203 -7.16 -14.62 0.14
CA ASP A 203 -8.11 -14.87 -0.94
C ASP A 203 -7.72 -14.09 -2.19
N GLY A 204 -7.56 -14.79 -3.30
CA GLY A 204 -7.02 -14.21 -4.54
C GLY A 204 -7.92 -13.14 -5.17
N LYS A 205 -9.22 -13.14 -4.86
CA LYS A 205 -10.19 -12.19 -5.42
C LYS A 205 -10.38 -10.98 -4.53
N SER A 206 -10.62 -11.19 -3.24
CA SER A 206 -10.85 -10.12 -2.27
C SER A 206 -9.58 -9.51 -1.72
N GLN A 207 -8.45 -10.25 -1.76
CA GLN A 207 -7.17 -9.92 -1.14
C GLN A 207 -7.25 -9.77 0.38
N PHE A 208 -8.27 -10.36 1.01
CA PHE A 208 -8.41 -10.42 2.45
C PHE A 208 -7.97 -11.78 3.01
N LEU A 209 -7.75 -11.82 4.33
CA LEU A 209 -7.47 -13.04 5.06
C LEU A 209 -8.63 -14.04 4.93
N ILE A 210 -8.30 -15.32 4.74
CA ILE A 210 -9.28 -16.40 4.61
C ILE A 210 -9.71 -16.83 6.01
N LYS A 211 -10.99 -16.61 6.36
CA LYS A 211 -11.55 -17.06 7.63
C LYS A 211 -11.43 -18.58 7.75
N ASN A 212 -10.92 -19.05 8.88
CA ASN A 212 -10.74 -20.47 9.13
C ASN A 212 -11.06 -20.85 10.58
N PRO A 213 -11.46 -22.13 10.85
CA PRO A 213 -11.94 -22.54 12.17
C PRO A 213 -10.85 -22.57 13.25
N ILE A 214 -9.58 -22.67 12.88
CA ILE A 214 -8.47 -22.67 13.84
C ILE A 214 -7.89 -21.25 14.07
N ASN A 215 -8.49 -20.24 13.48
CA ASN A 215 -8.10 -18.83 13.61
C ASN A 215 -6.60 -18.59 13.33
N ARG A 216 -6.02 -19.36 12.40
CA ARG A 216 -4.61 -19.25 11.99
C ARG A 216 -4.51 -18.56 10.64
N TYR A 217 -3.81 -17.44 10.58
CA TYR A 217 -3.70 -16.60 9.38
C TYR A 217 -2.30 -16.50 8.82
N LEU A 218 -1.29 -16.93 9.57
CA LEU A 218 0.10 -16.85 9.14
C LEU A 218 0.95 -17.94 9.82
N LEU A 219 2.12 -18.19 9.20
CA LEU A 219 3.26 -18.88 9.78
C LEU A 219 4.41 -17.87 9.80
N ASN A 220 5.16 -17.80 10.89
CA ASN A 220 6.20 -16.77 11.04
C ASN A 220 7.38 -17.25 11.89
N SER A 221 8.44 -16.43 11.95
CA SER A 221 9.64 -16.72 12.74
C SER A 221 9.34 -17.11 14.21
N PRO A 222 8.46 -16.41 14.93
CA PRO A 222 8.10 -16.79 16.31
C PRO A 222 7.49 -18.18 16.47
N THR A 223 6.89 -18.73 15.42
CA THR A 223 6.28 -20.08 15.46
C THR A 223 7.27 -21.20 15.09
N LEU A 224 8.50 -20.88 14.69
CA LEU A 224 9.54 -21.86 14.33
C LEU A 224 9.82 -22.93 15.38
N PRO A 225 9.89 -22.62 16.69
CA PRO A 225 10.15 -23.64 17.72
C PRO A 225 9.11 -24.76 17.75
N ASP A 226 7.87 -24.44 17.37
CA ASP A 226 6.73 -25.38 17.40
C ASP A 226 6.51 -26.07 16.06
N MET A 227 7.27 -25.71 15.01
CA MET A 227 7.15 -26.31 13.70
C MET A 227 7.91 -27.62 13.60
N LYS A 228 7.25 -28.64 13.04
CA LYS A 228 7.87 -29.94 12.80
C LYS A 228 8.83 -29.84 11.60
N LYS A 229 10.09 -30.12 11.83
CA LYS A 229 11.10 -30.21 10.77
C LYS A 229 11.11 -31.61 10.15
N ASN A 230 11.50 -31.66 8.88
CA ASN A 230 11.77 -32.91 8.19
C ASN A 230 13.05 -33.59 8.71
N ALA A 231 13.28 -34.86 8.32
CA ALA A 231 14.45 -35.63 8.77
C ALA A 231 15.79 -35.03 8.34
N ASP A 232 15.81 -34.27 7.25
CA ASP A 232 16.98 -33.55 6.73
C ASP A 232 17.16 -32.15 7.36
N GLY A 233 16.32 -31.78 8.32
CA GLY A 233 16.35 -30.49 8.98
C GLY A 233 15.66 -29.36 8.20
N SER A 234 15.10 -29.62 7.03
CA SER A 234 14.28 -28.65 6.29
C SER A 234 12.93 -28.41 6.98
N LEU A 235 12.30 -27.28 6.67
CA LEU A 235 10.99 -26.88 7.14
C LEU A 235 10.05 -26.75 5.94
#